data_407a16abd917f2ef14df44bc101892f8
#
_entry.id   407a16abd917f2ef14df44bc101892f8
#
_cell.length_a   1.000
_cell.length_b   1.000
_cell.length_c   1.000
_cell.angle_alpha   90.00
_cell.angle_beta   90.00
_cell.angle_gamma   90.00
#
_symmetry.space_group_name_H-M   'P 1'
#
loop_
_entity.id
_entity.type
_entity.pdbx_description
1 polymer ?
#
loop_
_entity_poly.entity_id
_entity_poly.type
_entity_poly.pdbx_seq_one_letter_code
_entity_poly.pdbx_strand_id
1 'polypeptide(L)'
;FPWLLLGHTAPGSPYQGVAPWVGTYGVSLFLAWIGLLLMVLVRERTNRVVLIALLSLLFVGWGSGQYEWGEPSGEPLAVALVQGNIAQRDKWRPENLASILTRYREATEAAASARLVIWPETAIPSFRQSLDTHFLSPLSLQLAAEGRSLLSGIPLVDERELLYRNGLILIGEESGEYHKRHLVPLGEYLPLREWLKSLLGFVDIPLSDFSAGVPKQPLMVVANHPLSTTICYEVAYPD
;
A
#
# COMPACT_ATOMS: atom_id res chain seq x y z
N PHE A 1 -11.74 -2.66 10.88
CA PHE A 1 -11.00 -3.46 9.90
C PHE A 1 -11.48 -3.05 8.51
N PRO A 2 -10.68 -2.37 7.69
CA PRO A 2 -11.15 -1.71 6.48
C PRO A 2 -11.41 -2.65 5.28
N TRP A 3 -11.37 -3.96 5.48
CA TRP A 3 -11.63 -4.93 4.42
C TRP A 3 -13.12 -5.12 4.23
N LEU A 4 -13.72 -5.47 3.30
CA LEU A 4 -15.15 -5.77 3.12
C LEU A 4 -16.10 -4.59 3.44
N LEU A 5 -15.61 -3.35 3.34
CA LEU A 5 -16.50 -2.20 3.42
C LEU A 5 -17.39 -2.14 2.16
N LEU A 6 -18.67 -1.80 2.35
CA LEU A 6 -19.60 -1.65 1.22
C LEU A 6 -19.09 -0.61 0.20
N GLY A 7 -18.38 0.43 0.66
CA GLY A 7 -17.79 1.45 -0.20
C GLY A 7 -16.74 0.92 -1.19
N HIS A 8 -16.15 -0.26 -0.96
CA HIS A 8 -15.24 -0.88 -1.92
C HIS A 8 -15.95 -1.42 -3.17
N THR A 9 -17.28 -1.46 -3.18
CA THR A 9 -18.06 -1.81 -4.37
C THR A 9 -18.33 -0.63 -5.30
N ALA A 10 -17.97 0.59 -4.87
CA ALA A 10 -18.21 1.81 -5.65
C ALA A 10 -17.28 2.05 -6.87
N PRO A 11 -16.01 1.56 -6.93
CA PRO A 11 -15.16 1.78 -8.09
C PRO A 11 -15.84 1.34 -9.40
N GLY A 12 -15.76 2.19 -10.42
CA GLY A 12 -16.45 1.99 -11.70
C GLY A 12 -17.96 2.32 -11.69
N SER A 13 -18.53 2.67 -10.53
CA SER A 13 -19.90 3.14 -10.42
C SER A 13 -19.98 4.68 -10.39
N PRO A 14 -21.17 5.28 -10.65
CA PRO A 14 -21.35 6.72 -10.51
C PRO A 14 -21.04 7.26 -9.09
N TYR A 15 -21.04 6.38 -8.08
CA TYR A 15 -20.85 6.77 -6.68
C TYR A 15 -19.40 6.86 -6.24
N GLN A 16 -18.45 6.45 -7.09
CA GLN A 16 -17.03 6.60 -6.79
C GLN A 16 -16.63 8.06 -6.51
N GLY A 17 -17.28 9.02 -7.17
CA GLY A 17 -17.03 10.45 -6.99
C GLY A 17 -17.38 11.01 -5.60
N VAL A 18 -18.10 10.24 -4.77
CA VAL A 18 -18.37 10.61 -3.38
C VAL A 18 -17.19 10.31 -2.46
N ALA A 19 -16.30 9.38 -2.86
CA ALA A 19 -15.17 8.94 -2.04
C ALA A 19 -14.20 10.06 -1.63
N PRO A 20 -13.83 11.03 -2.49
CA PRO A 20 -12.94 12.13 -2.11
C PRO A 20 -13.52 13.04 -1.00
N TRP A 21 -14.86 13.10 -0.87
CA TRP A 21 -15.52 13.90 0.15
C TRP A 21 -15.56 13.23 1.53
N VAL A 22 -15.86 11.93 1.54
CA VAL A 22 -16.27 11.24 2.77
C VAL A 22 -15.50 9.93 3.01
N GLY A 23 -14.52 9.62 2.17
CA GLY A 23 -13.77 8.37 2.25
C GLY A 23 -14.62 7.11 2.04
N THR A 24 -14.00 5.95 2.11
CA THR A 24 -14.66 4.65 1.89
C THR A 24 -15.78 4.37 2.90
N TYR A 25 -15.62 4.82 4.16
CA TYR A 25 -16.64 4.67 5.19
C TYR A 25 -17.90 5.50 4.89
N GLY A 26 -17.70 6.74 4.46
CA GLY A 26 -18.84 7.59 4.06
C GLY A 26 -19.54 7.07 2.82
N VAL A 27 -18.81 6.53 1.85
CA VAL A 27 -19.41 5.84 0.69
C VAL A 27 -20.21 4.62 1.12
N SER A 28 -19.72 3.85 2.11
CA SER A 28 -20.48 2.72 2.68
C SER A 28 -21.80 3.17 3.29
N LEU A 29 -21.80 4.25 4.07
CA LEU A 29 -23.01 4.85 4.64
C LEU A 29 -23.96 5.35 3.53
N PHE A 30 -23.42 6.02 2.53
CA PHE A 30 -24.18 6.54 1.38
C PHE A 30 -24.90 5.40 0.64
N LEU A 31 -24.20 4.29 0.35
CA LEU A 31 -24.80 3.12 -0.30
C LEU A 31 -25.84 2.42 0.59
N ALA A 32 -25.58 2.35 1.91
CA ALA A 32 -26.54 1.79 2.87
C ALA A 32 -27.83 2.63 2.91
N TRP A 33 -27.75 3.95 2.83
CA TRP A 33 -28.93 4.83 2.76
C TRP A 33 -29.72 4.63 1.46
N ILE A 34 -29.04 4.51 0.32
CA ILE A 34 -29.70 4.18 -0.95
C ILE A 34 -30.49 2.86 -0.80
N GLY A 35 -29.85 1.83 -0.25
CA GLY A 35 -30.51 0.54 -0.01
C GLY A 35 -31.74 0.64 0.93
N LEU A 36 -31.61 1.42 2.01
CA LEU A 36 -32.74 1.66 2.94
C LEU A 36 -33.90 2.39 2.24
N LEU A 37 -33.62 3.46 1.50
CA LEU A 37 -34.66 4.22 0.79
C LEU A 37 -35.35 3.37 -0.29
N LEU A 38 -34.59 2.53 -1.00
CA LEU A 38 -35.16 1.56 -1.95
C LEU A 38 -36.09 0.58 -1.26
N MET A 39 -35.70 0.02 -0.10
CA MET A 39 -36.53 -0.89 0.68
C MET A 39 -37.82 -0.22 1.13
N VAL A 40 -37.76 1.02 1.66
CA VAL A 40 -38.97 1.78 2.08
C VAL A 40 -39.85 2.07 0.88
N LEU A 41 -39.27 2.44 -0.29
CA LEU A 41 -40.05 2.72 -1.48
C LEU A 41 -40.81 1.48 -2.02
N VAL A 42 -40.16 0.29 -1.95
CA VAL A 42 -40.85 -0.97 -2.29
C VAL A 42 -41.99 -1.28 -1.38
N ARG A 43 -41.84 -0.98 -0.08
CA ARG A 43 -42.92 -1.20 0.94
C ARG A 43 -44.02 -0.15 0.89
N GLU A 44 -43.64 1.10 0.69
CA GLU A 44 -44.53 2.26 0.68
C GLU A 44 -44.53 2.93 -0.70
N ARG A 45 -45.13 2.29 -1.69
CA ARG A 45 -45.07 2.63 -3.13
C ARG A 45 -45.42 4.08 -3.49
N THR A 46 -46.07 4.83 -2.60
CA THR A 46 -46.54 6.21 -2.84
C THR A 46 -45.81 7.28 -2.04
N ASN A 47 -44.76 6.92 -1.30
CA ASN A 47 -44.01 7.88 -0.49
C ASN A 47 -43.13 8.79 -1.32
N ARG A 48 -43.67 9.96 -1.72
CA ARG A 48 -42.98 10.95 -2.56
C ARG A 48 -41.72 11.50 -1.88
N VAL A 49 -41.68 11.62 -0.55
CA VAL A 49 -40.51 12.12 0.18
C VAL A 49 -39.34 11.14 0.04
N VAL A 50 -39.61 9.86 0.20
CA VAL A 50 -38.62 8.80 0.04
C VAL A 50 -38.08 8.78 -1.41
N LEU A 51 -38.97 8.91 -2.39
CA LEU A 51 -38.57 8.97 -3.80
C LEU A 51 -37.67 10.18 -4.07
N ILE A 52 -38.02 11.36 -3.59
CA ILE A 52 -37.24 12.59 -3.75
C ILE A 52 -35.83 12.40 -3.08
N ALA A 53 -35.82 11.88 -1.85
CA ALA A 53 -34.58 11.62 -1.13
C ALA A 53 -33.66 10.65 -1.90
N LEU A 54 -34.23 9.56 -2.44
CA LEU A 54 -33.49 8.60 -3.25
C LEU A 54 -32.91 9.25 -4.52
N LEU A 55 -33.76 9.98 -5.27
CA LEU A 55 -33.33 10.66 -6.49
C LEU A 55 -32.25 11.71 -6.20
N SER A 56 -32.35 12.43 -5.06
CA SER A 56 -31.32 13.39 -4.63
C SER A 56 -29.98 12.70 -4.36
N LEU A 57 -29.99 11.57 -3.65
CA LEU A 57 -28.74 10.80 -3.41
C LEU A 57 -28.14 10.28 -4.71
N LEU A 58 -28.98 9.74 -5.62
CA LEU A 58 -28.51 9.27 -6.93
C LEU A 58 -27.90 10.42 -7.74
N PHE A 59 -28.53 11.60 -7.71
CA PHE A 59 -28.03 12.79 -8.39
C PHE A 59 -26.71 13.29 -7.78
N VAL A 60 -26.58 13.32 -6.45
CA VAL A 60 -25.32 13.67 -5.78
C VAL A 60 -24.21 12.70 -6.16
N GLY A 61 -24.49 11.39 -6.17
CA GLY A 61 -23.51 10.40 -6.57
C GLY A 61 -23.05 10.59 -8.02
N TRP A 62 -23.98 10.76 -8.93
CA TRP A 62 -23.68 11.00 -10.34
C TRP A 62 -22.93 12.32 -10.54
N GLY A 63 -23.39 13.42 -9.93
CA GLY A 63 -22.76 14.74 -10.04
C GLY A 63 -21.35 14.77 -9.47
N SER A 64 -21.11 14.11 -8.34
CA SER A 64 -19.79 13.98 -7.76
C SER A 64 -18.81 13.22 -8.66
N GLY A 65 -19.32 12.25 -9.45
CA GLY A 65 -18.52 11.51 -10.41
C GLY A 65 -18.08 12.32 -11.65
N GLN A 66 -18.71 13.49 -11.88
CA GLN A 66 -18.32 14.38 -13.00
C GLN A 66 -17.22 15.37 -12.59
N TYR A 67 -16.90 15.46 -11.30
CA TYR A 67 -15.89 16.41 -10.81
C TYR A 67 -14.51 15.78 -10.82
N GLU A 68 -13.55 16.45 -11.44
CA GLU A 68 -12.15 16.09 -11.40
C GLU A 68 -11.53 16.65 -10.11
N TRP A 69 -11.10 15.74 -9.22
CA TRP A 69 -10.60 16.09 -7.88
C TRP A 69 -9.11 16.43 -7.84
N GLY A 70 -8.40 16.16 -8.89
CA GLY A 70 -6.98 16.41 -9.01
C GLY A 70 -6.59 16.84 -10.40
N GLU A 71 -5.69 17.78 -10.48
CA GLU A 71 -5.07 18.17 -11.74
C GLU A 71 -3.62 17.65 -11.75
N PRO A 72 -3.14 17.10 -12.90
CA PRO A 72 -1.73 16.79 -13.04
C PRO A 72 -0.89 18.05 -12.78
N SER A 73 0.13 17.94 -11.95
CA SER A 73 1.04 19.05 -11.67
C SER A 73 2.50 18.62 -11.83
N GLY A 74 3.32 19.53 -12.37
CA GLY A 74 4.74 19.27 -12.61
C GLY A 74 5.01 18.48 -13.89
N GLU A 75 6.28 18.17 -14.11
CA GLU A 75 6.73 17.39 -15.25
C GLU A 75 6.44 15.88 -15.04
N PRO A 76 6.08 15.14 -16.11
CA PRO A 76 5.85 13.72 -16.00
C PRO A 76 7.10 12.97 -15.52
N LEU A 77 6.95 12.09 -14.53
CA LEU A 77 7.98 11.19 -14.06
C LEU A 77 7.87 9.84 -14.77
N ALA A 78 8.93 9.42 -15.46
CA ALA A 78 9.00 8.09 -16.07
C ALA A 78 9.21 7.04 -14.98
N VAL A 79 8.22 6.16 -14.77
CA VAL A 79 8.23 5.12 -13.74
C VAL A 79 8.12 3.73 -14.36
N ALA A 80 8.91 2.78 -13.85
CA ALA A 80 8.79 1.36 -14.18
C ALA A 80 8.38 0.56 -12.96
N LEU A 81 7.30 -0.19 -13.08
CA LEU A 81 6.84 -1.13 -12.06
C LEU A 81 7.36 -2.53 -12.40
N VAL A 82 8.19 -3.11 -11.54
CA VAL A 82 8.77 -4.44 -11.74
C VAL A 82 7.99 -5.48 -10.96
N GLN A 83 7.42 -6.44 -11.67
CA GLN A 83 6.75 -7.59 -11.07
C GLN A 83 7.65 -8.82 -11.17
N GLY A 84 8.24 -9.24 -10.04
CA GLY A 84 9.15 -10.39 -9.99
C GLY A 84 8.49 -11.74 -10.24
N ASN A 85 7.16 -11.84 -9.98
CA ASN A 85 6.36 -13.05 -10.15
C ASN A 85 6.96 -14.30 -9.46
N ILE A 86 7.41 -14.10 -8.21
CA ILE A 86 8.06 -15.12 -7.38
C ILE A 86 7.00 -15.77 -6.50
N ALA A 87 6.90 -17.10 -6.55
CA ALA A 87 5.96 -17.84 -5.73
C ALA A 87 6.28 -17.66 -4.24
N GLN A 88 5.26 -17.39 -3.41
CA GLN A 88 5.43 -17.10 -1.98
C GLN A 88 6.19 -18.21 -1.23
N ARG A 89 5.95 -19.47 -1.57
CA ARG A 89 6.63 -20.63 -0.98
C ARG A 89 8.13 -20.69 -1.25
N ASP A 90 8.58 -20.03 -2.34
CA ASP A 90 9.96 -20.06 -2.82
C ASP A 90 10.73 -18.78 -2.45
N LYS A 91 9.98 -17.74 -2.09
CA LYS A 91 10.51 -16.39 -1.82
C LYS A 91 11.52 -16.35 -0.66
N TRP A 92 11.22 -17.07 0.42
CA TRP A 92 12.01 -17.04 1.65
C TRP A 92 13.10 -18.13 1.72
N ARG A 93 13.29 -18.90 0.67
CA ARG A 93 14.33 -19.91 0.63
C ARG A 93 15.69 -19.28 0.37
N PRO A 94 16.70 -19.48 1.24
CA PRO A 94 18.02 -18.87 1.07
C PRO A 94 18.67 -19.18 -0.28
N GLU A 95 18.47 -20.40 -0.79
CA GLU A 95 18.99 -20.85 -2.10
C GLU A 95 18.44 -20.05 -3.28
N ASN A 96 17.26 -19.42 -3.14
CA ASN A 96 16.63 -18.63 -4.19
C ASN A 96 17.02 -17.15 -4.16
N LEU A 97 17.63 -16.66 -3.09
CA LEU A 97 17.92 -15.23 -2.91
C LEU A 97 18.72 -14.68 -4.10
N ALA A 98 19.80 -15.35 -4.48
CA ALA A 98 20.65 -14.88 -5.58
C ALA A 98 19.89 -14.78 -6.91
N SER A 99 19.05 -15.77 -7.24
CA SER A 99 18.25 -15.76 -8.46
C SER A 99 17.15 -14.68 -8.43
N ILE A 100 16.56 -14.42 -7.25
CA ILE A 100 15.59 -13.35 -7.04
C ILE A 100 16.24 -11.98 -7.29
N LEU A 101 17.39 -11.73 -6.67
CA LEU A 101 18.12 -10.46 -6.83
C LEU A 101 18.56 -10.24 -8.27
N THR A 102 19.05 -11.30 -8.96
CA THR A 102 19.43 -11.22 -10.37
C THR A 102 18.22 -10.84 -11.24
N ARG A 103 17.08 -11.50 -11.06
CA ARG A 103 15.84 -11.19 -11.81
C ARG A 103 15.42 -9.73 -11.65
N TYR A 104 15.43 -9.21 -10.44
CA TYR A 104 15.05 -7.82 -10.18
C TYR A 104 16.06 -6.84 -10.78
N ARG A 105 17.35 -7.15 -10.71
CA ARG A 105 18.40 -6.34 -11.34
C ARG A 105 18.25 -6.30 -12.84
N GLU A 106 18.11 -7.45 -13.51
CA GLU A 106 17.89 -7.53 -14.96
C GLU A 106 16.65 -6.76 -15.42
N ALA A 107 15.54 -6.87 -14.66
CA ALA A 107 14.33 -6.10 -14.95
C ALA A 107 14.53 -4.58 -14.78
N THR A 108 15.37 -4.17 -13.82
CA THR A 108 15.75 -2.76 -13.61
C THR A 108 16.63 -2.24 -14.76
N GLU A 109 17.58 -3.06 -15.22
CA GLU A 109 18.44 -2.73 -16.37
C GLU A 109 17.62 -2.63 -17.67
N ALA A 110 16.64 -3.53 -17.87
CA ALA A 110 15.73 -3.48 -19.01
C ALA A 110 14.83 -2.22 -19.01
N ALA A 111 14.58 -1.63 -17.86
CA ALA A 111 13.80 -0.40 -17.69
C ALA A 111 14.67 0.86 -17.70
N ALA A 112 15.70 0.93 -18.54
CA ALA A 112 16.72 2.00 -18.54
C ALA A 112 16.16 3.43 -18.75
N SER A 113 15.00 3.58 -19.38
CA SER A 113 14.36 4.87 -19.61
C SER A 113 13.59 5.41 -18.39
N ALA A 114 13.38 4.59 -17.35
CA ALA A 114 12.64 5.00 -16.16
C ALA A 114 13.58 5.74 -15.18
N ARG A 115 13.13 6.89 -14.69
CA ARG A 115 13.80 7.65 -13.62
C ARG A 115 13.57 7.00 -12.26
N LEU A 116 12.41 6.40 -12.04
CA LEU A 116 12.06 5.65 -10.84
C LEU A 116 11.68 4.22 -11.21
N VAL A 117 12.36 3.26 -10.61
CA VAL A 117 11.98 1.85 -10.68
C VAL A 117 11.37 1.46 -9.34
N ILE A 118 10.26 0.73 -9.38
CA ILE A 118 9.56 0.29 -8.16
C ILE A 118 9.50 -1.25 -8.14
N TRP A 119 10.10 -1.83 -7.10
CA TRP A 119 9.95 -3.24 -6.77
C TRP A 119 8.85 -3.43 -5.72
N PRO A 120 8.16 -4.57 -5.69
CA PRO A 120 7.05 -4.81 -4.78
C PRO A 120 7.47 -4.91 -3.31
N GLU A 121 6.47 -5.02 -2.44
CA GLU A 121 6.64 -5.32 -1.01
C GLU A 121 7.51 -6.56 -0.83
N THR A 122 8.52 -6.44 0.04
CA THR A 122 9.46 -7.52 0.35
C THR A 122 10.05 -8.16 -0.93
N ALA A 123 10.36 -7.35 -1.94
CA ALA A 123 11.01 -7.84 -3.16
C ALA A 123 12.35 -8.50 -2.83
N ILE A 124 13.02 -7.99 -1.81
CA ILE A 124 14.25 -8.51 -1.26
C ILE A 124 13.93 -9.28 0.03
N PRO A 125 13.88 -10.62 0.00
CA PRO A 125 13.55 -11.44 1.17
C PRO A 125 14.80 -11.67 2.06
N SER A 126 15.46 -10.60 2.43
CA SER A 126 16.65 -10.59 3.30
C SER A 126 16.76 -9.24 3.97
N PHE A 127 17.46 -9.18 5.11
CA PHE A 127 17.69 -7.92 5.78
C PHE A 127 18.66 -7.03 5.01
N ARG A 128 18.44 -5.73 5.05
CA ARG A 128 19.26 -4.71 4.38
C ARG A 128 20.76 -4.90 4.70
N GLN A 129 21.09 -5.07 5.99
CA GLN A 129 22.49 -5.16 6.46
C GLN A 129 23.26 -6.30 5.78
N SER A 130 22.58 -7.42 5.51
CA SER A 130 23.20 -8.59 4.86
C SER A 130 23.57 -8.36 3.39
N LEU A 131 22.92 -7.38 2.73
CA LEU A 131 23.04 -7.14 1.31
C LEU A 131 23.67 -5.78 0.96
N ASP A 132 23.84 -4.93 1.96
CA ASP A 132 24.25 -3.53 1.74
C ASP A 132 25.56 -3.45 0.95
N THR A 133 26.60 -4.14 1.38
CA THR A 133 27.93 -4.07 0.77
C THR A 133 28.00 -4.74 -0.60
N HIS A 134 27.33 -5.86 -0.78
CA HIS A 134 27.54 -6.73 -1.96
C HIS A 134 26.48 -6.56 -3.06
N PHE A 135 25.35 -5.95 -2.74
CA PHE A 135 24.25 -5.80 -3.69
C PHE A 135 23.68 -4.38 -3.72
N LEU A 136 23.22 -3.85 -2.56
CA LEU A 136 22.48 -2.59 -2.53
C LEU A 136 23.37 -1.38 -2.83
N SER A 137 24.55 -1.28 -2.22
CA SER A 137 25.48 -0.16 -2.46
C SER A 137 25.99 -0.13 -3.89
N PRO A 138 26.47 -1.24 -4.51
CA PRO A 138 26.81 -1.25 -5.93
C PRO A 138 25.66 -0.85 -6.85
N LEU A 139 24.45 -1.39 -6.62
CA LEU A 139 23.27 -1.03 -7.41
C LEU A 139 22.89 0.45 -7.24
N SER A 140 22.95 0.95 -6.01
CA SER A 140 22.70 2.36 -5.71
C SER A 140 23.65 3.30 -6.46
N LEU A 141 24.96 2.99 -6.44
CA LEU A 141 25.96 3.77 -7.16
C LEU A 141 25.75 3.74 -8.68
N GLN A 142 25.40 2.58 -9.23
CA GLN A 142 25.07 2.45 -10.64
C GLN A 142 23.88 3.32 -11.01
N LEU A 143 22.75 3.21 -10.27
CA LEU A 143 21.55 3.98 -10.53
C LEU A 143 21.78 5.48 -10.37
N ALA A 144 22.55 5.89 -9.36
CA ALA A 144 22.91 7.31 -9.16
C ALA A 144 23.71 7.86 -10.35
N ALA A 145 24.66 7.09 -10.88
CA ALA A 145 25.43 7.50 -12.05
C ALA A 145 24.57 7.63 -13.32
N GLU A 146 23.43 6.92 -13.38
CA GLU A 146 22.43 6.96 -14.45
C GLU A 146 21.34 8.03 -14.19
N GLY A 147 21.39 8.75 -13.06
CA GLY A 147 20.35 9.70 -12.63
C GLY A 147 19.01 9.02 -12.33
N ARG A 148 19.02 7.84 -11.77
CA ARG A 148 17.86 6.98 -11.53
C ARG A 148 17.77 6.58 -10.06
N SER A 149 16.57 6.24 -9.62
CA SER A 149 16.29 5.76 -8.26
C SER A 149 15.48 4.48 -8.28
N LEU A 150 15.69 3.65 -7.27
CA LEU A 150 14.95 2.41 -7.01
C LEU A 150 14.23 2.52 -5.67
N LEU A 151 12.92 2.31 -5.67
CA LEU A 151 12.10 2.09 -4.48
C LEU A 151 11.82 0.59 -4.34
N SER A 152 12.25 -0.02 -3.22
CA SER A 152 12.12 -1.46 -3.01
C SER A 152 11.62 -1.80 -1.62
N GLY A 153 10.69 -2.79 -1.54
CA GLY A 153 10.30 -3.41 -0.29
C GLY A 153 11.39 -4.34 0.26
N ILE A 154 11.75 -4.16 1.53
CA ILE A 154 12.79 -4.93 2.23
C ILE A 154 12.50 -4.97 3.74
N PRO A 155 12.77 -6.07 4.43
CA PRO A 155 12.79 -6.09 5.89
C PRO A 155 13.95 -5.25 6.44
N LEU A 156 13.63 -4.39 7.41
CA LEU A 156 14.58 -3.52 8.10
C LEU A 156 14.73 -3.95 9.56
N VAL A 157 15.93 -3.79 10.09
CA VAL A 157 16.24 -4.04 11.51
C VAL A 157 16.74 -2.75 12.11
N ASP A 158 16.11 -2.33 13.20
CA ASP A 158 16.69 -1.34 14.09
C ASP A 158 17.61 -2.05 15.08
N GLU A 159 18.91 -1.93 14.85
CA GLU A 159 19.92 -2.63 15.66
C GLU A 159 19.99 -2.14 17.11
N ARG A 160 19.52 -0.90 17.37
CA ARG A 160 19.54 -0.33 18.73
C ARG A 160 18.40 -0.87 19.58
N GLU A 161 17.23 -1.03 18.95
CA GLU A 161 16.01 -1.47 19.63
C GLU A 161 15.71 -2.96 19.38
N LEU A 162 16.50 -3.62 18.49
CA LEU A 162 16.26 -5.00 18.02
C LEU A 162 14.83 -5.19 17.46
N LEU A 163 14.33 -4.15 16.79
CA LEU A 163 12.99 -4.16 16.20
C LEU A 163 13.06 -4.49 14.71
N TYR A 164 12.19 -5.38 14.29
CA TYR A 164 11.99 -5.70 12.88
C TYR A 164 10.87 -4.82 12.31
N ARG A 165 11.09 -4.24 11.13
CA ARG A 165 10.11 -3.42 10.43
C ARG A 165 9.96 -3.88 8.98
N ASN A 166 8.72 -3.93 8.51
CA ASN A 166 8.43 -4.02 7.09
C ASN A 166 8.62 -2.62 6.50
N GLY A 167 9.50 -2.46 5.51
CA GLY A 167 9.86 -1.14 5.03
C GLY A 167 10.09 -1.06 3.53
N LEU A 168 10.19 0.17 3.08
CA LEU A 168 10.66 0.55 1.75
C LEU A 168 11.98 1.30 1.90
N ILE A 169 12.89 1.04 0.99
CA ILE A 169 14.12 1.83 0.82
C ILE A 169 14.10 2.48 -0.56
N LEU A 170 14.50 3.74 -0.60
CA LEU A 170 14.84 4.46 -1.82
C LEU A 170 16.35 4.52 -1.92
N ILE A 171 16.92 4.06 -3.03
CA ILE A 171 18.34 4.06 -3.31
C ILE A 171 18.60 4.53 -4.75
N GLY A 172 19.75 5.06 -5.01
CA GLY A 172 20.18 5.58 -6.33
C GLY A 172 20.53 7.06 -6.23
N GLU A 173 20.00 7.88 -7.15
CA GLU A 173 20.23 9.33 -7.16
C GLU A 173 19.74 9.98 -5.86
N GLU A 174 18.59 9.56 -5.36
CA GLU A 174 18.06 9.96 -4.06
C GLU A 174 18.02 8.78 -3.08
N SER A 175 17.84 9.09 -1.81
CA SER A 175 17.76 8.09 -0.74
C SER A 175 16.65 8.40 0.24
N GLY A 176 16.08 7.35 0.83
CA GLY A 176 15.03 7.48 1.83
C GLY A 176 14.60 6.13 2.38
N GLU A 177 13.82 6.18 3.44
CA GLU A 177 13.22 5.00 4.06
C GLU A 177 11.79 5.30 4.48
N TYR A 178 10.95 4.27 4.40
CA TYR A 178 9.60 4.29 4.94
C TYR A 178 9.37 2.99 5.72
N HIS A 179 8.78 3.11 6.89
CA HIS A 179 8.42 1.97 7.74
C HIS A 179 6.92 1.83 7.79
N LYS A 180 6.41 0.64 7.53
CA LYS A 180 4.98 0.33 7.58
C LYS A 180 4.38 0.73 8.91
N ARG A 181 3.32 1.55 8.88
CA ARG A 181 2.63 2.08 10.07
C ARG A 181 1.51 1.18 10.54
N HIS A 182 0.72 0.67 9.59
CA HIS A 182 -0.43 -0.19 9.86
C HIS A 182 -0.08 -1.65 9.60
N LEU A 183 0.21 -2.37 10.68
CA LEU A 183 0.56 -3.79 10.61
C LEU A 183 -0.69 -4.66 10.48
N VAL A 184 -0.57 -5.76 9.73
CA VAL A 184 -1.64 -6.74 9.57
C VAL A 184 -1.79 -7.57 10.85
N PRO A 185 -2.94 -7.48 11.55
CA PRO A 185 -3.19 -8.33 12.69
C PRO A 185 -3.13 -9.81 12.32
N LEU A 186 -2.50 -10.62 13.17
CA LEU A 186 -2.29 -12.07 12.96
C LEU A 186 -1.32 -12.44 11.82
N GLY A 187 -0.91 -11.47 11.00
CA GLY A 187 0.08 -11.68 9.92
C GLY A 187 1.45 -11.09 10.26
N GLU A 188 1.47 -9.89 10.82
CA GLU A 188 2.70 -9.15 11.13
C GLU A 188 2.88 -8.91 12.64
N TYR A 189 1.80 -8.94 13.41
CA TYR A 189 1.85 -8.92 14.87
C TYR A 189 0.68 -9.71 15.47
N LEU A 190 0.85 -10.19 16.71
CA LEU A 190 -0.18 -10.88 17.45
C LEU A 190 -0.88 -9.91 18.41
N PRO A 191 -2.15 -9.51 18.15
CA PRO A 191 -2.90 -8.71 19.10
C PRO A 191 -3.11 -9.49 20.40
N LEU A 192 -3.05 -8.81 21.55
CA LEU A 192 -3.20 -9.41 22.89
C LEU A 192 -2.23 -10.58 23.17
N ARG A 193 -0.99 -10.47 22.68
CA ARG A 193 0.03 -11.50 22.73
C ARG A 193 0.18 -12.14 24.12
N GLU A 194 0.24 -11.32 25.19
CA GLU A 194 0.41 -11.81 26.54
C GLU A 194 -0.76 -12.70 27.02
N TRP A 195 -1.97 -12.34 26.60
CA TRP A 195 -3.17 -13.10 26.93
C TRP A 195 -3.30 -14.37 26.08
N LEU A 196 -3.02 -14.27 24.78
CA LEU A 196 -3.05 -15.41 23.86
C LEU A 196 -1.94 -16.43 24.12
N LYS A 197 -0.75 -16.03 24.53
CA LYS A 197 0.33 -16.93 24.92
C LYS A 197 -0.09 -17.86 26.09
N SER A 198 -0.85 -17.33 27.05
CA SER A 198 -1.34 -18.13 28.17
C SER A 198 -2.39 -19.17 27.75
N LEU A 199 -3.14 -18.89 26.68
CA LEU A 199 -4.22 -19.75 26.17
C LEU A 199 -3.75 -20.74 25.10
N LEU A 200 -2.79 -20.34 24.25
CA LEU A 200 -2.32 -21.09 23.09
C LEU A 200 -0.94 -21.72 23.27
N GLY A 201 -0.57 -22.09 24.48
CA GLY A 201 0.75 -22.58 24.87
C GLY A 201 1.43 -23.66 23.99
N PHE A 202 0.84 -24.00 22.84
CA PHE A 202 1.34 -25.00 21.88
C PHE A 202 1.54 -24.48 20.46
N VAL A 203 1.20 -23.23 20.18
CA VAL A 203 1.30 -22.70 18.80
C VAL A 203 2.53 -21.80 18.74
N ASP A 204 3.65 -22.39 18.34
CA ASP A 204 4.78 -21.64 17.81
C ASP A 204 4.35 -21.07 16.46
N ILE A 205 3.60 -19.96 16.50
CA ILE A 205 3.23 -19.25 15.28
C ILE A 205 4.51 -18.50 14.89
N PRO A 206 5.15 -18.82 13.75
CA PRO A 206 6.29 -18.05 13.26
C PRO A 206 5.77 -16.72 12.71
N LEU A 207 5.18 -15.91 13.61
CA LEU A 207 4.76 -14.56 13.34
C LEU A 207 5.99 -13.68 13.51
N SER A 208 6.38 -13.08 12.43
CA SER A 208 7.33 -12.00 12.46
C SER A 208 6.78 -10.91 13.40
N ASP A 209 7.45 -10.68 14.52
CA ASP A 209 7.16 -9.57 15.43
C ASP A 209 7.62 -8.27 14.76
N PHE A 210 6.91 -7.86 13.73
CA PHE A 210 7.16 -6.55 13.13
C PHE A 210 6.66 -5.45 14.07
N SER A 211 7.43 -4.38 14.13
CA SER A 211 7.08 -3.16 14.84
C SER A 211 6.61 -2.10 13.86
N ALA A 212 5.57 -1.36 14.25
CA ALA A 212 5.04 -0.29 13.42
C ALA A 212 6.03 0.88 13.32
N GLY A 213 6.07 1.51 12.16
CA GLY A 213 6.76 2.78 11.96
C GLY A 213 6.07 3.93 12.70
N VAL A 214 6.79 5.04 12.84
CA VAL A 214 6.23 6.26 13.45
C VAL A 214 5.10 6.83 12.58
N PRO A 215 4.08 7.46 13.18
CA PRO A 215 2.89 7.93 12.44
C PRO A 215 3.20 8.97 11.37
N LYS A 216 4.19 9.84 11.60
CA LYS A 216 4.61 10.87 10.65
C LYS A 216 6.02 10.57 10.19
N GLN A 217 6.16 10.22 8.92
CA GLN A 217 7.44 9.99 8.27
C GLN A 217 7.61 11.00 7.14
N PRO A 218 8.86 11.43 6.86
CA PRO A 218 9.11 12.34 5.75
C PRO A 218 8.73 11.69 4.42
N LEU A 219 8.22 12.49 3.49
CA LEU A 219 8.01 12.03 2.12
C LEU A 219 9.38 11.76 1.48
N MET A 220 9.47 10.67 0.75
CA MET A 220 10.60 10.46 -0.16
C MET A 220 10.42 11.38 -1.38
N VAL A 221 11.53 11.81 -1.96
CA VAL A 221 11.51 12.70 -3.14
C VAL A 221 12.32 12.05 -4.24
N VAL A 222 11.77 12.01 -5.45
CA VAL A 222 12.46 11.54 -6.67
C VAL A 222 12.28 12.56 -7.77
N ALA A 223 13.37 13.06 -8.34
CA ALA A 223 13.35 14.07 -9.39
C ALA A 223 12.41 15.25 -9.06
N ASN A 224 12.49 15.77 -7.84
CA ASN A 224 11.62 16.82 -7.27
C ASN A 224 10.14 16.44 -7.09
N HIS A 225 9.75 15.18 -7.26
CA HIS A 225 8.40 14.70 -7.00
C HIS A 225 8.33 14.09 -5.60
N PRO A 226 7.52 14.64 -4.68
CA PRO A 226 7.30 14.03 -3.38
C PRO A 226 6.46 12.77 -3.54
N LEU A 227 6.89 11.66 -2.96
CA LEU A 227 6.24 10.36 -2.99
C LEU A 227 5.58 10.06 -1.64
N SER A 228 4.27 9.92 -1.63
CA SER A 228 3.56 9.28 -0.53
C SER A 228 3.58 7.78 -0.75
N THR A 229 3.98 7.03 0.27
CA THR A 229 4.15 5.58 0.19
C THR A 229 3.25 4.83 1.14
N THR A 230 2.74 3.71 0.70
CA THR A 230 1.97 2.76 1.50
C THR A 230 2.43 1.34 1.19
N ILE A 231 2.39 0.46 2.19
CA ILE A 231 2.77 -0.96 2.03
C ILE A 231 1.51 -1.81 2.20
N CYS A 232 1.16 -2.57 1.13
CA CYS A 232 0.07 -3.53 1.16
C CYS A 232 -1.27 -2.87 1.53
N TYR A 233 -1.91 -3.36 2.58
CA TYR A 233 -3.25 -2.94 2.96
C TYR A 233 -3.32 -1.53 3.60
N GLU A 234 -2.19 -0.88 3.85
CA GLU A 234 -2.16 0.50 4.33
C GLU A 234 -2.95 1.44 3.40
N VAL A 235 -3.01 1.13 2.11
CA VAL A 235 -3.81 1.89 1.13
C VAL A 235 -5.30 1.98 1.50
N ALA A 236 -5.79 1.09 2.35
CA ALA A 236 -7.19 1.09 2.82
C ALA A 236 -7.44 2.06 3.99
N TYR A 237 -6.38 2.62 4.60
CA TYR A 237 -6.49 3.60 5.66
C TYR A 237 -6.49 5.01 5.09
N PRO A 238 -7.32 5.91 5.60
CA PRO A 238 -7.48 7.27 5.06
C PRO A 238 -6.41 8.27 5.51
N ASP A 239 -5.49 7.87 6.40
CA ASP A 239 -4.49 8.73 7.08
C ASP A 239 -3.05 8.56 6.56
#